data_66a22033a3e4a3357ae41ff2ba7ca515
#
_entry.id   66a22033a3e4a3357ae41ff2ba7ca515
#
_cell.length_a   1.000
_cell.length_b   1.000
_cell.length_c   1.000
_cell.angle_alpha   90.00
_cell.angle_beta   90.00
_cell.angle_gamma   90.00
#
_symmetry.space_group_name_H-M   'P 1'
#
loop_
_entity.id
_entity.type
_entity.pdbx_description
1 polymer ?
#
loop_
_entity_poly.entity_id
_entity_poly.type
_entity_poly.pdbx_seq_one_letter_code
_entity_poly.pdbx_strand_id
1 'polypeptide(L)'
;MADRSSRPHRSPGRTPTRTERRIIKVRLLRRWGPARIAHFLHLVPSTVHRVLTRYRLARLSHLDRATGRIVRRYERDRPGELIHVDIKKLGNIPDGGGHKVHGRAQGGRNSSAHRDPTRPRPCHGRPNLGYSYLHTAVDDHSRLAYSEILPDEKKETATGFWQRAHAFFSRAGITVERVLTDNGSCYRSRDWRDELTRAGIQHKRTRPYRPQTNGKVERFNRTLLEEWAYARPYRSEAERRAAFPQWLHTYNHHRGHTALKGQPPASRVPNLTGQYI
;
A
#
# COMPACT_ATOMS: atom_id res chain seq x y z
N MET A 1 6.84 38.15 36.94
CA MET A 1 7.55 37.02 37.58
C MET A 1 7.69 35.92 36.60
N ALA A 2 8.89 35.46 36.28
CA ALA A 2 9.08 34.32 35.39
C ALA A 2 8.74 33.02 36.18
N ASP A 3 7.86 32.23 35.59
CA ASP A 3 7.40 30.96 36.16
C ASP A 3 8.59 29.99 36.28
N ARG A 4 8.89 29.50 37.49
CA ARG A 4 9.98 28.58 37.72
C ARG A 4 9.56 27.18 37.32
N SER A 5 10.39 26.48 36.53
CA SER A 5 10.15 25.09 36.12
C SER A 5 9.90 24.18 37.32
N SER A 6 8.75 23.51 37.38
CA SER A 6 8.40 22.50 38.40
C SER A 6 9.17 21.18 38.24
N ARG A 7 10.13 21.11 37.32
CA ARG A 7 10.90 19.90 37.05
C ARG A 7 11.86 19.59 38.19
N PRO A 8 11.84 18.37 38.76
CA PRO A 8 12.72 18.02 39.87
C PRO A 8 14.19 18.04 39.45
N HIS A 9 15.05 18.59 40.30
CA HIS A 9 16.49 18.67 40.07
C HIS A 9 17.19 17.30 40.04
N ARG A 10 16.62 16.29 40.70
CA ARG A 10 17.13 14.91 40.73
C ARG A 10 16.03 13.92 40.30
N SER A 11 16.38 12.92 39.51
CA SER A 11 15.50 11.84 39.08
C SER A 11 16.23 10.50 39.30
N PRO A 12 16.21 9.93 40.55
CA PRO A 12 16.96 8.73 40.90
C PRO A 12 16.64 7.52 40.00
N GLY A 13 15.39 7.38 39.52
CA GLY A 13 14.97 6.31 38.62
C GLY A 13 15.28 6.55 37.14
N ARG A 14 16.02 7.61 36.83
CA ARG A 14 16.42 7.87 35.44
C ARG A 14 17.52 6.91 34.99
N THR A 15 17.37 6.37 33.77
CA THR A 15 18.43 5.56 33.14
C THR A 15 19.75 6.35 33.07
N PRO A 16 20.89 5.78 33.56
CA PRO A 16 22.18 6.47 33.53
C PRO A 16 22.56 6.91 32.11
N THR A 17 23.16 8.10 32.00
CA THR A 17 23.55 8.71 30.71
C THR A 17 24.46 7.79 29.88
N ARG A 18 25.35 7.02 30.54
CA ARG A 18 26.19 6.03 29.87
C ARG A 18 25.36 4.95 29.15
N THR A 19 24.32 4.46 29.82
CA THR A 19 23.39 3.46 29.25
C THR A 19 22.56 4.08 28.14
N GLU A 20 22.05 5.31 28.28
CA GLU A 20 21.32 6.01 27.23
C GLU A 20 22.19 6.15 25.97
N ARG A 21 23.45 6.56 26.11
CA ARG A 21 24.40 6.66 25.00
C ARG A 21 24.64 5.31 24.31
N ARG A 22 24.74 4.21 25.05
CA ARG A 22 24.88 2.86 24.49
C ARG A 22 23.65 2.46 23.67
N ILE A 23 22.44 2.72 24.18
CA ILE A 23 21.17 2.46 23.47
C ILE A 23 21.14 3.24 22.16
N ILE A 24 21.47 4.54 22.19
CA ILE A 24 21.47 5.42 21.01
C ILE A 24 22.51 4.92 19.99
N LYS A 25 23.73 4.61 20.44
CA LYS A 25 24.80 4.09 19.57
C LYS A 25 24.37 2.81 18.84
N VAL A 26 23.79 1.83 19.54
CA VAL A 26 23.31 0.59 18.93
C VAL A 26 22.16 0.87 17.96
N ARG A 27 21.22 1.78 18.31
CA ARG A 27 20.13 2.20 17.41
C ARG A 27 20.63 2.78 16.11
N LEU A 28 21.60 3.67 16.16
CA LEU A 28 22.13 4.37 14.99
C LEU A 28 22.98 3.45 14.10
N LEU A 29 23.86 2.66 14.72
CA LEU A 29 24.77 1.78 13.98
C LEU A 29 24.07 0.54 13.40
N ARG A 30 23.20 -0.13 14.19
CA ARG A 30 22.61 -1.42 13.81
C ARG A 30 21.16 -1.31 13.37
N ARG A 31 20.53 -0.14 13.53
CA ARG A 31 19.10 0.09 13.19
C ARG A 31 18.17 -0.96 13.79
N TRP A 32 18.40 -1.32 15.06
CA TRP A 32 17.59 -2.30 15.77
C TRP A 32 16.40 -1.65 16.48
N GLY A 33 15.31 -2.42 16.62
CA GLY A 33 14.15 -2.04 17.43
C GLY A 33 14.40 -2.17 18.92
N PRO A 34 13.52 -1.58 19.77
CA PRO A 34 13.70 -1.58 21.23
C PRO A 34 13.91 -2.95 21.84
N ALA A 35 13.13 -3.96 21.45
CA ALA A 35 13.25 -5.31 21.97
C ALA A 35 14.63 -5.94 21.71
N ARG A 36 15.16 -5.81 20.48
CA ARG A 36 16.47 -6.36 20.12
C ARG A 36 17.62 -5.63 20.80
N ILE A 37 17.51 -4.30 20.95
CA ILE A 37 18.49 -3.50 21.72
C ILE A 37 18.45 -3.89 23.19
N ALA A 38 17.26 -4.07 23.76
CA ALA A 38 17.08 -4.47 25.15
C ALA A 38 17.73 -5.83 25.42
N HIS A 39 17.46 -6.82 24.57
CA HIS A 39 18.10 -8.13 24.68
C HIS A 39 19.63 -8.02 24.63
N PHE A 40 20.18 -7.28 23.66
CA PHE A 40 21.63 -7.11 23.48
C PHE A 40 22.33 -6.37 24.64
N LEU A 41 21.64 -5.45 25.29
CA LEU A 41 22.19 -4.65 26.40
C LEU A 41 21.75 -5.14 27.79
N HIS A 42 21.03 -6.27 27.87
CA HIS A 42 20.44 -6.82 29.08
C HIS A 42 19.55 -5.79 29.83
N LEU A 43 18.67 -5.11 29.09
CA LEU A 43 17.75 -4.09 29.57
C LEU A 43 16.30 -4.49 29.32
N VAL A 44 15.36 -3.82 29.99
CA VAL A 44 13.92 -3.98 29.72
C VAL A 44 13.54 -3.21 28.46
N PRO A 45 12.76 -3.79 27.51
CA PRO A 45 12.35 -3.14 26.27
C PRO A 45 11.65 -1.79 26.45
N SER A 46 10.84 -1.64 27.48
CA SER A 46 10.16 -0.37 27.83
C SER A 46 11.14 0.75 28.21
N THR A 47 12.24 0.41 28.89
CA THR A 47 13.31 1.37 29.21
C THR A 47 14.00 1.85 27.93
N VAL A 48 14.36 0.94 27.03
CA VAL A 48 14.93 1.30 25.72
C VAL A 48 13.98 2.16 24.92
N HIS A 49 12.69 1.79 24.85
CA HIS A 49 11.67 2.57 24.16
C HIS A 49 11.57 3.99 24.73
N ARG A 50 11.51 4.16 26.04
CA ARG A 50 11.47 5.48 26.71
C ARG A 50 12.69 6.34 26.39
N VAL A 51 13.89 5.75 26.39
CA VAL A 51 15.12 6.46 26.01
C VAL A 51 15.03 6.92 24.55
N LEU A 52 14.72 6.04 23.60
CA LEU A 52 14.60 6.39 22.18
C LEU A 52 13.56 7.48 21.94
N THR A 53 12.42 7.45 22.64
CA THR A 53 11.38 8.48 22.56
C THR A 53 11.85 9.82 23.14
N ARG A 54 12.53 9.81 24.31
CA ARG A 54 13.09 11.00 24.93
C ARG A 54 14.07 11.75 24.03
N TYR A 55 14.91 11.00 23.32
CA TYR A 55 15.84 11.56 22.34
C TYR A 55 15.24 11.77 20.95
N ARG A 56 13.91 11.65 20.80
CA ARG A 56 13.15 11.86 19.55
C ARG A 56 13.68 11.06 18.37
N LEU A 57 14.23 9.87 18.63
CA LEU A 57 14.70 9.00 17.56
C LEU A 57 13.51 8.36 16.84
N ALA A 58 13.46 8.56 15.52
CA ALA A 58 12.37 8.07 14.68
C ALA A 58 12.22 6.54 14.77
N ARG A 59 10.98 6.04 14.67
CA ARG A 59 10.70 4.60 14.56
C ARG A 59 11.34 4.05 13.29
N LEU A 60 11.79 2.79 13.31
CA LEU A 60 12.40 2.16 12.13
C LEU A 60 11.46 2.14 10.91
N SER A 61 10.15 2.03 11.14
CA SER A 61 9.13 2.12 10.08
C SER A 61 9.04 3.50 9.42
N HIS A 62 9.68 4.52 10.03
CA HIS A 62 9.73 5.88 9.48
C HIS A 62 11.08 6.20 8.85
N LEU A 63 11.99 5.24 8.80
CA LEU A 63 13.31 5.40 8.21
C LEU A 63 13.40 4.66 6.87
N ASP A 64 14.02 5.32 5.90
CA ASP A 64 14.48 4.67 4.68
C ASP A 64 15.53 3.60 5.04
N ARG A 65 15.33 2.37 4.61
CA ARG A 65 16.23 1.26 4.95
C ARG A 65 17.63 1.45 4.38
N ALA A 66 17.75 1.99 3.19
CA ALA A 66 19.03 2.17 2.50
C ALA A 66 19.83 3.32 3.11
N THR A 67 19.20 4.49 3.26
CA THR A 67 19.90 5.72 3.67
C THR A 67 19.82 6.01 5.18
N GLY A 68 18.86 5.43 5.90
CA GLY A 68 18.56 5.74 7.31
C GLY A 68 17.94 7.11 7.52
N ARG A 69 17.63 7.84 6.46
CA ARG A 69 16.95 9.15 6.54
C ARG A 69 15.48 8.98 6.92
N ILE A 70 14.92 9.96 7.59
CA ILE A 70 13.48 9.98 7.91
C ILE A 70 12.69 10.09 6.61
N VAL A 71 11.79 9.13 6.39
CA VAL A 71 10.82 9.18 5.28
C VAL A 71 9.81 10.26 5.62
N ARG A 72 9.85 11.36 4.90
CA ARG A 72 8.84 12.41 5.02
C ARG A 72 7.54 11.89 4.39
N ARG A 73 6.53 11.70 5.21
CA ARG A 73 5.17 11.47 4.71
C ARG A 73 4.64 12.80 4.23
N TYR A 74 4.32 12.88 2.96
CA TYR A 74 3.61 14.02 2.40
C TYR A 74 2.17 13.61 2.09
N GLU A 75 1.28 14.56 2.13
CA GLU A 75 -0.08 14.48 1.66
C GLU A 75 -0.31 15.72 0.80
N ARG A 76 -0.98 15.56 -0.32
CA ARG A 76 -1.34 16.68 -1.18
C ARG A 76 -2.49 17.45 -0.56
N ASP A 77 -2.57 18.72 -0.86
CA ASP A 77 -3.53 19.62 -0.22
C ASP A 77 -4.95 19.46 -0.81
N ARG A 78 -5.05 19.04 -2.08
CA ARG A 78 -6.32 18.90 -2.81
C ARG A 78 -6.42 17.54 -3.51
N PRO A 79 -7.68 17.02 -3.69
CA PRO A 79 -7.91 15.89 -4.58
C PRO A 79 -7.43 16.19 -6.00
N GLY A 80 -6.84 15.20 -6.67
CA GLY A 80 -6.37 15.30 -8.06
C GLY A 80 -4.97 15.85 -8.23
N GLU A 81 -4.36 16.51 -7.24
CA GLU A 81 -2.98 16.95 -7.38
C GLU A 81 -1.99 15.82 -7.66
N LEU A 82 -2.29 14.62 -7.22
CA LEU A 82 -1.48 13.43 -7.46
C LEU A 82 -2.31 12.16 -7.37
N ILE A 83 -2.40 11.42 -8.46
CA ILE A 83 -2.97 10.07 -8.49
C ILE A 83 -1.83 9.05 -8.54
N HIS A 84 -1.84 8.12 -7.59
CA HIS A 84 -0.93 6.98 -7.55
C HIS A 84 -1.49 5.83 -8.37
N VAL A 85 -0.75 5.31 -9.34
CA VAL A 85 -1.16 4.18 -10.18
C VAL A 85 -0.20 3.02 -10.03
N ASP A 86 -0.75 1.81 -9.92
CA ASP A 86 0.01 0.56 -9.76
C ASP A 86 -0.75 -0.64 -10.32
N ILE A 87 -0.02 -1.71 -10.63
CA ILE A 87 -0.60 -2.99 -11.03
C ILE A 87 -0.19 -4.06 -10.03
N LYS A 88 -1.19 -4.67 -9.40
CA LYS A 88 -0.98 -5.79 -8.47
C LYS A 88 -1.35 -7.10 -9.14
N LYS A 89 -0.38 -8.02 -9.21
CA LYS A 89 -0.56 -9.36 -9.75
C LYS A 89 -1.01 -10.34 -8.67
N LEU A 90 -2.11 -11.04 -8.90
CA LEU A 90 -2.65 -12.07 -8.01
C LEU A 90 -2.78 -13.40 -8.74
N GLY A 91 -2.32 -14.48 -8.12
CA GLY A 91 -2.57 -15.83 -8.62
C GLY A 91 -4.06 -16.15 -8.64
N ASN A 92 -4.53 -16.80 -9.70
CA ASN A 92 -5.92 -17.22 -9.82
C ASN A 92 -6.22 -18.41 -8.90
N ILE A 93 -7.46 -18.53 -8.49
CA ILE A 93 -7.98 -19.60 -7.64
C ILE A 93 -8.64 -20.65 -8.53
N PRO A 94 -8.26 -21.94 -8.42
CA PRO A 94 -8.93 -23.01 -9.17
C PRO A 94 -10.38 -23.17 -8.73
N ASP A 95 -11.25 -23.62 -9.64
CA ASP A 95 -12.61 -23.99 -9.27
C ASP A 95 -12.61 -25.17 -8.30
N GLY A 96 -13.52 -25.16 -7.36
CA GLY A 96 -13.50 -26.04 -6.20
C GLY A 96 -12.55 -25.59 -5.09
N GLY A 97 -11.81 -24.50 -5.28
CA GLY A 97 -10.89 -23.93 -4.28
C GLY A 97 -9.48 -24.49 -4.31
N GLY A 98 -8.54 -23.68 -3.85
CA GLY A 98 -7.12 -24.02 -3.74
C GLY A 98 -6.76 -24.72 -2.42
N HIS A 99 -5.47 -24.86 -2.19
CA HIS A 99 -4.93 -25.55 -1.01
C HIS A 99 -5.34 -24.94 0.34
N LYS A 100 -5.74 -23.68 0.38
CA LYS A 100 -6.22 -23.02 1.61
C LYS A 100 -7.63 -23.47 2.02
N VAL A 101 -8.42 -23.98 1.08
CA VAL A 101 -9.78 -24.51 1.33
C VAL A 101 -9.72 -25.99 1.67
N HIS A 102 -8.98 -26.77 0.88
CA HIS A 102 -9.07 -28.24 0.90
C HIS A 102 -7.75 -28.94 1.24
N GLY A 103 -6.71 -28.20 1.63
CA GLY A 103 -5.37 -28.76 1.83
C GLY A 103 -4.63 -29.00 0.50
N ARG A 104 -3.34 -29.38 0.61
CA ARG A 104 -2.43 -29.45 -0.56
C ARG A 104 -2.82 -30.49 -1.61
N ALA A 105 -3.27 -31.67 -1.16
CA ALA A 105 -3.58 -32.76 -2.08
C ALA A 105 -4.79 -32.43 -2.97
N GLN A 106 -5.92 -32.04 -2.38
CA GLN A 106 -7.12 -31.70 -3.13
C GLN A 106 -6.97 -30.38 -3.90
N GLY A 107 -6.33 -29.36 -3.30
CA GLY A 107 -6.05 -28.11 -4.00
C GLY A 107 -5.11 -28.30 -5.20
N GLY A 108 -4.20 -29.26 -5.13
CA GLY A 108 -3.37 -29.69 -6.26
C GLY A 108 -4.19 -30.34 -7.37
N ARG A 109 -5.13 -31.23 -7.05
CA ARG A 109 -6.05 -31.83 -8.03
C ARG A 109 -6.92 -30.77 -8.72
N ASN A 110 -7.53 -29.89 -7.95
CA ASN A 110 -8.33 -28.79 -8.50
C ASN A 110 -7.51 -27.91 -9.44
N SER A 111 -6.28 -27.55 -9.05
CA SER A 111 -5.37 -26.78 -9.90
C SER A 111 -5.02 -27.49 -11.20
N SER A 112 -4.87 -28.81 -11.18
CA SER A 112 -4.57 -29.61 -12.37
C SER A 112 -5.78 -29.71 -13.31
N ALA A 113 -6.98 -29.84 -12.76
CA ALA A 113 -8.24 -29.88 -13.53
C ALA A 113 -8.53 -28.57 -14.28
N HIS A 114 -8.21 -27.44 -13.65
CA HIS A 114 -8.42 -26.08 -14.22
C HIS A 114 -7.21 -25.55 -15.03
N ARG A 115 -6.41 -26.41 -15.53
CA ARG A 115 -5.26 -26.03 -16.34
C ARG A 115 -5.73 -25.41 -17.67
N ASP A 116 -5.24 -24.21 -17.96
CA ASP A 116 -5.37 -23.58 -19.27
C ASP A 116 -4.49 -24.32 -20.29
N PRO A 117 -5.08 -25.03 -21.28
CA PRO A 117 -4.32 -25.81 -22.25
C PRO A 117 -3.50 -24.94 -23.21
N THR A 118 -3.86 -23.63 -23.35
CA THR A 118 -3.17 -22.69 -24.24
C THR A 118 -1.87 -22.15 -23.66
N ARG A 119 -1.65 -22.34 -22.36
CA ARG A 119 -0.45 -21.84 -21.69
C ARG A 119 0.63 -22.92 -21.57
N PRO A 120 1.88 -22.60 -21.89
CA PRO A 120 2.99 -23.55 -21.76
C PRO A 120 3.12 -24.05 -20.31
N ARG A 121 3.47 -25.31 -20.15
CA ARG A 121 3.77 -25.87 -18.82
C ARG A 121 4.98 -25.14 -18.25
N PRO A 122 4.92 -24.65 -16.99
CA PRO A 122 6.14 -24.22 -16.31
C PRO A 122 7.13 -25.38 -16.23
N CYS A 123 8.40 -25.07 -16.25
CA CYS A 123 9.49 -26.07 -16.20
C CYS A 123 9.43 -27.03 -14.99
N HIS A 124 8.61 -26.74 -13.99
CA HIS A 124 8.42 -27.55 -12.78
C HIS A 124 7.10 -28.35 -12.76
N GLY A 125 6.43 -28.52 -13.89
CA GLY A 125 5.23 -29.38 -14.00
C GLY A 125 3.98 -28.94 -13.22
N ARG A 126 3.98 -27.75 -12.59
CA ARG A 126 2.83 -27.25 -11.84
C ARG A 126 1.78 -26.66 -12.80
N PRO A 127 0.46 -26.84 -12.53
CA PRO A 127 -0.59 -26.24 -13.32
C PRO A 127 -0.46 -24.72 -13.33
N ASN A 128 -0.53 -24.11 -14.50
CA ASN A 128 -0.51 -22.65 -14.64
C ASN A 128 -1.95 -22.11 -14.67
N LEU A 129 -2.50 -21.78 -13.52
CA LEU A 129 -3.82 -21.14 -13.41
C LEU A 129 -3.83 -19.69 -13.90
N GLY A 130 -2.66 -19.12 -14.17
CA GLY A 130 -2.50 -17.73 -14.57
C GLY A 130 -2.67 -16.75 -13.42
N TYR A 131 -2.84 -15.49 -13.82
CA TYR A 131 -2.92 -14.37 -12.90
C TYR A 131 -4.06 -13.44 -13.29
N SER A 132 -4.62 -12.79 -12.27
CA SER A 132 -5.44 -11.59 -12.41
C SER A 132 -4.57 -10.37 -12.13
N TYR A 133 -4.74 -9.32 -12.94
CA TYR A 133 -3.98 -8.09 -12.80
C TYR A 133 -4.92 -6.99 -12.31
N LEU A 134 -4.70 -6.54 -11.09
CA LEU A 134 -5.47 -5.43 -10.53
C LEU A 134 -4.75 -4.13 -10.88
N HIS A 135 -5.35 -3.39 -11.78
CA HIS A 135 -4.95 -2.03 -12.10
C HIS A 135 -5.66 -1.09 -11.13
N THR A 136 -4.91 -0.23 -10.46
CA THR A 136 -5.42 0.61 -9.40
C THR A 136 -4.91 2.04 -9.54
N ALA A 137 -5.81 3.00 -9.36
CA ALA A 137 -5.51 4.42 -9.27
C ALA A 137 -6.08 4.96 -7.93
N VAL A 138 -5.24 5.61 -7.12
CA VAL A 138 -5.61 6.13 -5.79
C VAL A 138 -5.22 7.60 -5.69
N ASP A 139 -6.16 8.45 -5.35
CA ASP A 139 -5.89 9.86 -5.08
C ASP A 139 -5.07 10.04 -3.79
N ASP A 140 -4.04 10.87 -3.84
CA ASP A 140 -3.13 11.10 -2.70
C ASP A 140 -3.82 11.79 -1.52
N HIS A 141 -4.73 12.74 -1.78
CA HIS A 141 -5.43 13.50 -0.75
C HIS A 141 -6.60 12.73 -0.15
N SER A 142 -7.57 12.37 -0.97
CA SER A 142 -8.83 11.76 -0.52
C SER A 142 -8.70 10.27 -0.21
N ARG A 143 -7.74 9.56 -0.81
CA ARG A 143 -7.62 8.09 -0.84
C ARG A 143 -8.70 7.42 -1.67
N LEU A 144 -9.54 8.19 -2.39
CA LEU A 144 -10.53 7.62 -3.31
C LEU A 144 -9.81 6.74 -4.32
N ALA A 145 -10.32 5.55 -4.53
CA ALA A 145 -9.69 4.54 -5.36
C ALA A 145 -10.60 4.10 -6.50
N TYR A 146 -10.01 3.99 -7.69
CA TYR A 146 -10.59 3.27 -8.83
C TYR A 146 -9.73 2.05 -9.12
N SER A 147 -10.33 0.89 -9.27
CA SER A 147 -9.57 -0.34 -9.51
C SER A 147 -10.36 -1.32 -10.35
N GLU A 148 -9.66 -2.03 -11.26
CA GLU A 148 -10.22 -3.05 -12.15
C GLU A 148 -9.37 -4.31 -12.15
N ILE A 149 -10.02 -5.46 -12.35
CA ILE A 149 -9.34 -6.74 -12.56
C ILE A 149 -9.25 -6.99 -14.07
N LEU A 150 -8.06 -6.87 -14.63
CA LEU A 150 -7.79 -6.95 -16.07
C LEU A 150 -6.97 -8.22 -16.43
N PRO A 151 -6.93 -8.61 -17.69
CA PRO A 151 -6.30 -9.87 -18.11
C PRO A 151 -4.77 -9.81 -18.10
N ASP A 152 -4.17 -8.63 -18.26
CA ASP A 152 -2.73 -8.47 -18.40
C ASP A 152 -2.24 -7.08 -17.93
N GLU A 153 -0.93 -6.86 -18.02
CA GLU A 153 -0.24 -5.60 -17.73
C GLU A 153 0.35 -4.95 -18.99
N LYS A 154 -0.22 -5.21 -20.16
CA LYS A 154 0.24 -4.62 -21.42
C LYS A 154 -0.05 -3.12 -21.49
N LYS A 155 0.66 -2.43 -22.36
CA LYS A 155 0.56 -0.98 -22.50
C LYS A 155 -0.85 -0.52 -22.93
N GLU A 156 -1.48 -1.26 -23.83
CA GLU A 156 -2.84 -0.98 -24.29
C GLU A 156 -3.85 -1.12 -23.16
N THR A 157 -3.73 -2.20 -22.38
CA THR A 157 -4.58 -2.49 -21.22
C THR A 157 -4.40 -1.42 -20.13
N ALA A 158 -3.16 -1.04 -19.83
CA ALA A 158 -2.87 0.00 -18.84
C ALA A 158 -3.37 1.38 -19.29
N THR A 159 -3.24 1.73 -20.56
CA THR A 159 -3.74 3.00 -21.12
C THR A 159 -5.26 3.04 -21.11
N GLY A 160 -5.94 1.98 -21.54
CA GLY A 160 -7.39 1.89 -21.47
C GLY A 160 -7.94 1.92 -20.03
N PHE A 161 -7.25 1.29 -19.10
CA PHE A 161 -7.55 1.43 -17.66
C PHE A 161 -7.48 2.89 -17.22
N TRP A 162 -6.39 3.59 -17.58
CA TRP A 162 -6.21 4.98 -17.19
C TRP A 162 -7.33 5.89 -17.74
N GLN A 163 -7.75 5.70 -18.97
CA GLN A 163 -8.86 6.47 -19.56
C GLN A 163 -10.15 6.34 -18.73
N ARG A 164 -10.48 5.13 -18.29
CA ARG A 164 -11.65 4.87 -17.44
C ARG A 164 -11.46 5.43 -16.03
N ALA A 165 -10.26 5.30 -15.45
CA ALA A 165 -9.93 5.88 -14.16
C ALA A 165 -10.00 7.41 -14.18
N HIS A 166 -9.48 8.06 -15.22
CA HIS A 166 -9.55 9.49 -15.39
C HIS A 166 -11.01 9.97 -15.53
N ALA A 167 -11.83 9.27 -16.31
CA ALA A 167 -13.26 9.56 -16.41
C ALA A 167 -14.00 9.38 -15.07
N PHE A 168 -13.61 8.38 -14.25
CA PHE A 168 -14.15 8.20 -12.90
C PHE A 168 -13.82 9.39 -11.99
N PHE A 169 -12.56 9.82 -11.93
CA PHE A 169 -12.16 10.97 -11.14
C PHE A 169 -12.84 12.27 -11.62
N SER A 170 -12.95 12.48 -12.93
CA SER A 170 -13.64 13.64 -13.51
C SER A 170 -15.13 13.68 -13.11
N ARG A 171 -15.83 12.54 -13.15
CA ARG A 171 -17.23 12.45 -12.68
C ARG A 171 -17.37 12.74 -11.17
N ALA A 172 -16.35 12.40 -10.39
CA ALA A 172 -16.29 12.76 -8.96
C ALA A 172 -15.93 14.24 -8.71
N GLY A 173 -15.76 15.06 -9.76
CA GLY A 173 -15.35 16.45 -9.64
C GLY A 173 -13.86 16.65 -9.33
N ILE A 174 -13.05 15.65 -9.57
CA ILE A 174 -11.60 15.68 -9.32
C ILE A 174 -10.88 15.98 -10.63
N THR A 175 -10.23 17.14 -10.74
CA THR A 175 -9.32 17.48 -11.85
C THR A 175 -7.95 16.90 -11.57
N VAL A 176 -7.50 15.97 -12.41
CA VAL A 176 -6.20 15.31 -12.24
C VAL A 176 -5.08 16.15 -12.83
N GLU A 177 -4.12 16.55 -12.00
CA GLU A 177 -2.93 17.31 -12.41
C GLU A 177 -1.73 16.42 -12.70
N ARG A 178 -1.53 15.38 -11.89
CA ARG A 178 -0.33 14.54 -11.94
C ARG A 178 -0.64 13.07 -11.68
N VAL A 179 0.09 12.22 -12.36
CA VAL A 179 0.07 10.76 -12.15
C VAL A 179 1.44 10.27 -11.74
N LEU A 180 1.50 9.46 -10.69
CA LEU A 180 2.71 8.79 -10.22
C LEU A 180 2.59 7.29 -10.45
N THR A 181 3.54 6.73 -11.20
CA THR A 181 3.67 5.29 -11.43
C THR A 181 5.02 4.77 -10.95
N ASP A 182 5.17 3.47 -10.91
CA ASP A 182 6.48 2.84 -10.89
C ASP A 182 7.18 2.94 -12.26
N ASN A 183 8.25 2.16 -12.47
CA ASN A 183 8.99 2.10 -13.73
C ASN A 183 8.59 0.91 -14.60
N GLY A 184 7.39 0.36 -14.43
CA GLY A 184 6.84 -0.72 -15.24
C GLY A 184 6.87 -0.40 -16.73
N SER A 185 7.05 -1.41 -17.58
CA SER A 185 7.20 -1.23 -19.04
C SER A 185 5.97 -0.58 -19.67
N CYS A 186 4.77 -0.92 -19.21
CA CYS A 186 3.52 -0.34 -19.70
C CYS A 186 3.46 1.18 -19.48
N TYR A 187 3.94 1.69 -18.34
CA TYR A 187 3.97 3.11 -18.03
C TYR A 187 5.11 3.89 -18.71
N ARG A 188 6.05 3.17 -19.34
CA ARG A 188 7.13 3.77 -20.15
C ARG A 188 6.78 3.83 -21.64
N SER A 189 5.65 3.29 -22.04
CA SER A 189 5.18 3.23 -23.43
C SER A 189 4.87 4.63 -23.99
N ARG A 190 4.86 4.73 -25.32
CA ARG A 190 4.40 5.93 -26.02
C ARG A 190 2.90 6.16 -25.77
N ASP A 191 2.10 5.11 -25.89
CA ASP A 191 0.65 5.16 -25.72
C ASP A 191 0.25 5.77 -24.37
N TRP A 192 0.91 5.35 -23.27
CA TRP A 192 0.71 5.90 -21.93
C TRP A 192 1.07 7.38 -21.86
N ARG A 193 2.23 7.76 -22.39
CA ARG A 193 2.70 9.14 -22.38
C ARG A 193 1.78 10.05 -23.19
N ASP A 194 1.41 9.62 -24.41
CA ASP A 194 0.60 10.41 -25.33
C ASP A 194 -0.81 10.63 -24.76
N GLU A 195 -1.37 9.63 -24.06
CA GLU A 195 -2.64 9.75 -23.34
C GLU A 195 -2.59 10.80 -22.24
N LEU A 196 -1.57 10.77 -21.38
CA LEU A 196 -1.41 11.75 -20.32
C LEU A 196 -1.16 13.16 -20.88
N THR A 197 -0.36 13.27 -21.94
CA THR A 197 -0.08 14.56 -22.60
C THR A 197 -1.34 15.16 -23.19
N ARG A 198 -2.18 14.34 -23.87
CA ARG A 198 -3.47 14.76 -24.42
C ARG A 198 -4.41 15.31 -23.35
N ALA A 199 -4.39 14.72 -22.17
CA ALA A 199 -5.18 15.15 -21.04
C ALA A 199 -4.55 16.32 -20.22
N GLY A 200 -3.37 16.82 -20.61
CA GLY A 200 -2.64 17.86 -19.87
C GLY A 200 -2.10 17.40 -18.51
N ILE A 201 -1.94 16.09 -18.30
CA ILE A 201 -1.57 15.50 -17.02
C ILE A 201 -0.06 15.24 -16.97
N GLN A 202 0.60 15.70 -15.91
CA GLN A 202 2.02 15.49 -15.71
C GLN A 202 2.32 14.06 -15.23
N HIS A 203 3.12 13.31 -15.98
CA HIS A 203 3.60 12.00 -15.55
C HIS A 203 4.81 12.11 -14.63
N LYS A 204 4.75 11.48 -13.47
CA LYS A 204 5.87 11.28 -12.54
C LYS A 204 6.13 9.79 -12.38
N ARG A 205 7.40 9.41 -12.27
CA ARG A 205 7.81 8.03 -11.99
C ARG A 205 8.57 7.97 -10.68
N THR A 206 8.44 6.85 -9.97
CA THR A 206 9.25 6.59 -8.77
C THR A 206 10.73 6.58 -9.13
N ARG A 207 11.56 7.14 -8.26
CA ARG A 207 13.01 7.03 -8.44
C ARG A 207 13.44 5.58 -8.20
N PRO A 208 14.45 5.07 -8.94
CA PRO A 208 15.03 3.76 -8.68
C PRO A 208 15.38 3.60 -7.20
N TYR A 209 15.14 2.42 -6.65
CA TYR A 209 15.38 2.07 -5.25
C TYR A 209 14.65 2.93 -4.19
N ARG A 210 13.59 3.67 -4.59
CA ARG A 210 12.75 4.45 -3.68
C ARG A 210 11.26 4.14 -3.86
N PRO A 211 10.82 2.91 -3.60
CA PRO A 211 9.42 2.48 -3.75
C PRO A 211 8.47 3.28 -2.84
N GLN A 212 8.97 3.80 -1.72
CA GLN A 212 8.18 4.56 -0.74
C GLN A 212 7.45 5.77 -1.33
N THR A 213 7.85 6.25 -2.50
CA THR A 213 7.17 7.35 -3.19
C THR A 213 5.75 6.95 -3.63
N ASN A 214 5.49 5.66 -3.91
CA ASN A 214 4.17 5.13 -4.28
C ASN A 214 3.38 4.56 -3.09
N GLY A 215 3.72 4.98 -1.87
CA GLY A 215 3.21 4.41 -0.62
C GLY A 215 1.70 4.45 -0.43
N LYS A 216 0.95 5.31 -1.17
CA LYS A 216 -0.51 5.36 -1.04
C LYS A 216 -1.16 4.15 -1.71
N VAL A 217 -0.78 3.85 -2.94
CA VAL A 217 -1.30 2.66 -3.64
C VAL A 217 -0.74 1.36 -3.04
N GLU A 218 0.51 1.36 -2.53
CA GLU A 218 1.03 0.21 -1.78
C GLU A 218 0.19 -0.08 -0.52
N ARG A 219 -0.21 0.98 0.20
CA ARG A 219 -1.10 0.84 1.35
C ARG A 219 -2.49 0.36 0.95
N PHE A 220 -3.05 0.88 -0.15
CA PHE A 220 -4.30 0.39 -0.72
C PHE A 220 -4.18 -1.10 -1.06
N ASN A 221 -3.15 -1.50 -1.79
CA ASN A 221 -2.90 -2.89 -2.16
C ASN A 221 -2.81 -3.82 -0.94
N ARG A 222 -2.20 -3.38 0.15
CA ARG A 222 -2.19 -4.15 1.40
C ARG A 222 -3.60 -4.34 1.95
N THR A 223 -4.38 -3.27 2.06
CA THR A 223 -5.77 -3.32 2.52
C THR A 223 -6.62 -4.23 1.63
N LEU A 224 -6.46 -4.11 0.31
CA LEU A 224 -7.12 -4.96 -0.68
C LEU A 224 -6.78 -6.45 -0.47
N LEU A 225 -5.51 -6.78 -0.20
CA LEU A 225 -5.11 -8.15 0.06
C LEU A 225 -5.70 -8.69 1.37
N GLU A 226 -5.68 -7.90 2.43
CA GLU A 226 -6.14 -8.29 3.76
C GLU A 226 -7.67 -8.38 3.84
N GLU A 227 -8.39 -7.43 3.23
CA GLU A 227 -9.84 -7.25 3.42
C GLU A 227 -10.70 -7.81 2.26
N TRP A 228 -10.08 -8.16 1.13
CA TRP A 228 -10.77 -8.77 0.00
C TRP A 228 -10.06 -10.02 -0.51
N ALA A 229 -8.85 -9.92 -1.09
CA ALA A 229 -8.25 -11.02 -1.85
C ALA A 229 -7.99 -12.27 -1.00
N TYR A 230 -7.69 -12.10 0.30
CA TYR A 230 -7.39 -13.16 1.27
C TYR A 230 -8.26 -13.06 2.53
N ALA A 231 -9.33 -12.27 2.52
CA ALA A 231 -10.24 -12.11 3.66
C ALA A 231 -10.88 -13.42 4.07
N ARG A 232 -11.16 -14.29 3.10
CA ARG A 232 -11.70 -15.63 3.27
C ARG A 232 -11.15 -16.59 2.22
N PRO A 233 -11.24 -17.92 2.42
CA PRO A 233 -10.90 -18.88 1.40
C PRO A 233 -12.01 -18.95 0.34
N TYR A 234 -11.79 -18.34 -0.82
CA TYR A 234 -12.69 -18.41 -1.97
C TYR A 234 -12.63 -19.78 -2.65
N ARG A 235 -13.78 -20.25 -3.17
CA ARG A 235 -13.90 -21.54 -3.87
C ARG A 235 -13.53 -21.45 -5.36
N SER A 236 -13.49 -20.24 -5.92
CA SER A 236 -13.07 -20.02 -7.32
C SER A 236 -12.59 -18.58 -7.51
N GLU A 237 -11.92 -18.35 -8.64
CA GLU A 237 -11.55 -17.00 -9.07
C GLU A 237 -12.80 -16.16 -9.39
N ALA A 238 -13.83 -16.78 -9.97
CA ALA A 238 -15.10 -16.11 -10.25
C ALA A 238 -15.77 -15.58 -8.96
N GLU A 239 -15.81 -16.38 -7.89
CA GLU A 239 -16.33 -15.95 -6.61
C GLU A 239 -15.53 -14.77 -6.03
N ARG A 240 -14.19 -14.83 -6.09
CA ARG A 240 -13.34 -13.72 -5.62
C ARG A 240 -13.60 -12.45 -6.41
N ARG A 241 -13.70 -12.55 -7.75
CA ARG A 241 -13.99 -11.40 -8.61
C ARG A 241 -15.37 -10.82 -8.38
N ALA A 242 -16.39 -11.66 -8.17
CA ALA A 242 -17.74 -11.19 -7.88
C ALA A 242 -17.84 -10.37 -6.58
N ALA A 243 -17.00 -10.66 -5.59
CA ALA A 243 -16.95 -9.91 -4.34
C ALA A 243 -16.19 -8.56 -4.45
N PHE A 244 -15.47 -8.30 -5.53
CA PHE A 244 -14.62 -7.14 -5.67
C PHE A 244 -15.36 -5.80 -5.74
N PRO A 245 -16.42 -5.64 -6.56
CA PRO A 245 -17.14 -4.36 -6.66
C PRO A 245 -17.72 -3.89 -5.32
N GLN A 246 -18.33 -4.79 -4.57
CA GLN A 246 -18.89 -4.48 -3.26
C GLN A 246 -17.80 -4.07 -2.26
N TRP A 247 -16.65 -4.76 -2.26
CA TRP A 247 -15.52 -4.39 -1.41
C TRP A 247 -14.98 -3.01 -1.77
N LEU A 248 -14.81 -2.70 -3.07
CA LEU A 248 -14.28 -1.40 -3.51
C LEU A 248 -15.26 -0.26 -3.16
N HIS A 249 -16.56 -0.50 -3.31
CA HIS A 249 -17.60 0.43 -2.86
C HIS A 249 -17.49 0.69 -1.34
N THR A 250 -17.40 -0.37 -0.53
CA THR A 250 -17.22 -0.27 0.92
C THR A 250 -15.94 0.50 1.27
N TYR A 251 -14.83 0.22 0.59
CA TYR A 251 -13.56 0.93 0.77
C TYR A 251 -13.72 2.44 0.56
N ASN A 252 -14.39 2.85 -0.51
CA ASN A 252 -14.50 4.25 -0.89
C ASN A 252 -15.53 5.01 -0.03
N HIS A 253 -16.64 4.39 0.37
CA HIS A 253 -17.79 5.09 0.92
C HIS A 253 -18.08 4.78 2.40
N HIS A 254 -17.62 3.65 2.92
CA HIS A 254 -18.02 3.21 4.27
C HIS A 254 -16.84 2.90 5.20
N ARG A 255 -15.69 2.53 4.63
CA ARG A 255 -14.53 2.15 5.42
C ARG A 255 -13.86 3.36 6.05
N GLY A 256 -13.81 3.40 7.38
CA GLY A 256 -13.06 4.43 8.11
C GLY A 256 -11.55 4.28 7.96
N HIS A 257 -10.86 5.37 7.59
CA HIS A 257 -9.42 5.42 7.42
C HIS A 257 -8.75 6.20 8.56
N THR A 258 -7.77 5.59 9.23
CA THR A 258 -7.02 6.25 10.32
C THR A 258 -6.36 7.56 9.86
N ALA A 259 -5.85 7.60 8.61
CA ALA A 259 -5.27 8.83 8.05
C ALA A 259 -6.31 9.93 7.78
N LEU A 260 -7.59 9.56 7.68
CA LEU A 260 -8.71 10.46 7.44
C LEU A 260 -9.55 10.67 8.71
N LYS A 261 -8.95 10.50 9.89
CA LYS A 261 -9.62 10.65 11.20
C LYS A 261 -10.87 9.76 11.37
N GLY A 262 -10.83 8.57 10.77
CA GLY A 262 -11.94 7.60 10.81
C GLY A 262 -13.00 7.79 9.71
N GLN A 263 -12.86 8.77 8.82
CA GLN A 263 -13.79 9.01 7.73
C GLN A 263 -13.45 8.17 6.49
N PRO A 264 -14.42 7.84 5.62
CA PRO A 264 -14.18 7.18 4.35
C PRO A 264 -13.58 8.13 3.31
N PRO A 265 -12.92 7.60 2.25
CA PRO A 265 -12.35 8.40 1.16
C PRO A 265 -13.30 9.40 0.51
N ALA A 266 -14.54 8.99 0.25
CA ALA A 266 -15.56 9.83 -0.37
C ALA A 266 -15.88 11.11 0.42
N SER A 267 -15.68 11.12 1.75
CA SER A 267 -15.91 12.30 2.59
C SER A 267 -14.99 13.49 2.27
N ARG A 268 -13.88 13.25 1.57
CA ARG A 268 -12.94 14.30 1.15
C ARG A 268 -13.13 14.75 -0.31
N VAL A 269 -14.20 14.31 -0.94
CA VAL A 269 -14.52 14.67 -2.34
C VAL A 269 -15.86 15.40 -2.35
N PRO A 270 -15.88 16.72 -2.64
CA PRO A 270 -17.08 17.56 -2.49
C PRO A 270 -18.34 17.02 -3.18
N ASN A 271 -18.20 16.49 -4.39
CA ASN A 271 -19.34 15.99 -5.16
C ASN A 271 -19.88 14.62 -4.70
N LEU A 272 -19.20 13.96 -3.76
CA LEU A 272 -19.61 12.66 -3.23
C LEU A 272 -20.13 12.74 -1.79
N THR A 273 -19.97 13.88 -1.11
CA THR A 273 -20.32 14.09 0.31
C THR A 273 -21.84 14.22 0.58
N GLY A 274 -22.71 13.95 -0.32
CA GLY A 274 -24.15 14.01 -0.11
C GLY A 274 -24.95 12.83 -0.65
N GLN A 275 -24.30 11.87 -1.27
CA GLN A 275 -24.99 10.80 -1.97
C GLN A 275 -25.22 9.51 -1.13
N TYR A 276 -24.77 9.47 0.13
CA TYR A 276 -24.76 8.25 0.96
C TYR A 276 -25.01 8.54 2.44
N ILE A 277 -26.06 9.35 2.74
CA ILE A 277 -26.64 9.41 4.07
C ILE A 277 -27.84 8.48 4.12
#